data_44944a2244e73065efce47bcb8e96b68
#
_entry.id   44944a2244e73065efce47bcb8e96b68
#
_cell.length_a   1.000
_cell.length_b   1.000
_cell.length_c   1.000
_cell.angle_alpha   90.00
_cell.angle_beta   90.00
_cell.angle_gamma   90.00
#
_symmetry.space_group_name_H-M   'P 1'
#
loop_
_entity.id
_entity.type
_entity.pdbx_description
1 polymer ?
#
loop_
_entity_poly.entity_id
_entity_poly.type
_entity_poly.pdbx_seq_one_letter_code
_entity_poly.pdbx_strand_id
1 'polypeptide(L)'
;MTTVKRAGARLAVLFAATILIGLLGPVAFTQNVVMVSGTITSDTTWTPGNVYVLNGTVFVENAALTIEAGTRIVGNGSTIGTLVIAQTGQIFANGRADAPIVFTSDQPAGSRGRADWGGLIINGDAPLNVPGGQAFGEGDTGIYGGSNPDDSSGVVRYVRVEYAGIEFSPDNELNGIAFQGVGRGTLVEFVQVHFNKDDGLEFFGGTVDVKYAVVTGIGDDSFDWTEGWQGRGQFWIAQQHGDDADQGFESDNNAENNDLTPRSNPTIYNFTLIGDPDFDQGAESDEGMLIREGTAATLKNGVILGFKEVGFNIDGDSTFSVAQQGGLVLENLVFFNNNPNFAPDGTDAFATSNPTIYVRDPMLRGPYDLTSPDFRPLSESPLVNGELAISLPPNDGFFEPARFIGGIGTSLDANPDEPYLGNWLQGWTNFSPN
;
A
#
# COMPACT_ATOMS: atom_id res chain seq x y z
N MET A 1 77.21 50.25 -44.15
CA MET A 1 76.91 48.94 -44.84
C MET A 1 75.83 48.29 -43.97
N THR A 2 74.58 48.44 -44.37
CA THR A 2 73.43 48.00 -43.60
C THR A 2 72.68 47.01 -44.43
N THR A 3 72.63 45.74 -43.97
CA THR A 3 71.96 44.67 -44.64
C THR A 3 70.52 44.54 -44.12
N VAL A 4 69.56 44.72 -45.03
CA VAL A 4 68.12 44.57 -44.74
C VAL A 4 67.75 43.11 -44.98
N LYS A 5 67.21 42.45 -43.91
CA LYS A 5 66.54 41.14 -44.01
C LYS A 5 65.06 41.31 -44.26
N ARG A 6 64.57 40.81 -45.36
CA ARG A 6 63.14 40.68 -45.67
C ARG A 6 62.51 39.58 -44.87
N ALA A 7 61.46 39.89 -44.15
CA ALA A 7 60.60 38.91 -43.48
C ALA A 7 59.45 38.49 -44.42
N GLY A 8 59.37 37.20 -44.74
CA GLY A 8 58.26 36.65 -45.52
C GLY A 8 57.06 36.35 -44.62
N ALA A 9 55.95 36.95 -44.91
CA ALA A 9 54.67 36.64 -44.26
C ALA A 9 54.06 35.40 -44.85
N ARG A 10 53.86 34.37 -44.04
CA ARG A 10 53.05 33.19 -44.42
C ARG A 10 51.59 33.49 -44.00
N LEU A 11 50.72 33.50 -45.01
CA LEU A 11 49.28 33.62 -44.84
C LEU A 11 48.73 32.22 -44.38
N ALA A 12 48.27 32.12 -43.14
CA ALA A 12 47.57 30.93 -42.64
C ALA A 12 46.07 31.11 -42.93
N VAL A 13 45.53 30.27 -43.80
CA VAL A 13 44.10 30.21 -44.06
C VAL A 13 43.48 29.30 -42.99
N LEU A 14 42.75 29.88 -42.07
CA LEU A 14 41.90 29.14 -41.10
C LEU A 14 40.61 28.73 -41.84
N PHE A 15 40.43 27.41 -42.04
CA PHE A 15 39.11 26.86 -42.33
C PHE A 15 38.31 26.76 -41.06
N ALA A 16 37.32 27.59 -40.90
CA ALA A 16 36.29 27.46 -39.84
C ALA A 16 35.29 26.38 -40.31
N ALA A 17 35.37 25.18 -39.74
CA ALA A 17 34.33 24.17 -39.88
C ALA A 17 33.18 24.54 -38.94
N THR A 18 32.08 25.03 -39.46
CA THR A 18 30.84 25.26 -38.73
C THR A 18 30.19 23.89 -38.54
N ILE A 19 30.31 23.34 -37.32
CA ILE A 19 29.54 22.14 -36.93
C ILE A 19 28.11 22.64 -36.61
N LEU A 20 27.17 22.32 -37.51
CA LEU A 20 25.75 22.50 -37.31
C LEU A 20 25.28 21.42 -36.34
N ILE A 21 25.27 21.68 -35.01
CA ILE A 21 24.63 20.81 -34.04
C ILE A 21 23.12 21.03 -34.21
N GLY A 22 22.50 20.12 -34.94
CA GLY A 22 21.05 20.05 -35.01
C GLY A 22 20.52 19.75 -33.59
N LEU A 23 19.89 20.74 -32.96
CA LEU A 23 19.06 20.55 -31.79
C LEU A 23 17.88 19.65 -32.19
N LEU A 24 18.05 18.33 -32.02
CA LEU A 24 16.91 17.42 -31.93
C LEU A 24 16.21 17.79 -30.61
N GLY A 25 15.19 18.60 -30.70
CA GLY A 25 14.27 18.81 -29.59
C GLY A 25 13.69 17.46 -29.15
N PRO A 26 13.30 17.31 -27.87
CA PRO A 26 12.67 16.08 -27.42
C PRO A 26 11.47 15.79 -28.32
N VAL A 27 11.48 14.61 -28.98
CA VAL A 27 10.32 14.11 -29.70
C VAL A 27 9.32 13.78 -28.60
N ALA A 28 8.32 14.63 -28.41
CA ALA A 28 7.19 14.34 -27.56
C ALA A 28 6.42 13.16 -28.22
N PHE A 29 6.66 11.96 -27.74
CA PHE A 29 5.79 10.82 -28.08
C PHE A 29 4.44 11.11 -27.41
N THR A 30 3.44 11.49 -28.19
CA THR A 30 2.06 11.49 -27.72
C THR A 30 1.66 10.03 -27.54
N GLN A 31 1.48 9.59 -26.29
CA GLN A 31 0.94 8.25 -26.00
C GLN A 31 -0.45 8.13 -26.64
N ASN A 32 -0.73 6.99 -27.25
CA ASN A 32 -2.06 6.72 -27.76
C ASN A 32 -3.02 6.46 -26.59
N VAL A 33 -4.20 7.05 -26.64
CA VAL A 33 -5.27 6.79 -25.66
C VAL A 33 -6.11 5.61 -26.16
N VAL A 34 -6.23 4.58 -25.31
CA VAL A 34 -7.02 3.38 -25.57
C VAL A 34 -8.17 3.33 -24.57
N MET A 35 -9.39 3.50 -25.05
CA MET A 35 -10.59 3.35 -24.21
C MET A 35 -10.87 1.86 -24.00
N VAL A 36 -11.04 1.45 -22.75
CA VAL A 36 -11.34 0.07 -22.35
C VAL A 36 -12.67 0.05 -21.63
N SER A 37 -13.58 -0.85 -22.00
CA SER A 37 -14.90 -1.01 -21.38
C SER A 37 -15.42 -2.44 -21.49
N GLY A 38 -16.32 -2.82 -20.60
CA GLY A 38 -16.96 -4.15 -20.58
C GLY A 38 -15.98 -5.24 -20.11
N THR A 39 -16.08 -6.46 -20.69
CA THR A 39 -15.36 -7.62 -20.20
C THR A 39 -14.22 -8.04 -21.13
N ILE A 40 -13.03 -8.19 -20.60
CA ILE A 40 -11.86 -8.79 -21.27
C ILE A 40 -11.96 -10.32 -21.10
N THR A 41 -12.24 -11.04 -22.19
CA THR A 41 -12.46 -12.49 -22.20
C THR A 41 -11.40 -13.26 -22.99
N SER A 42 -10.30 -12.61 -23.34
CA SER A 42 -9.13 -13.22 -23.98
C SER A 42 -7.86 -12.59 -23.46
N ASP A 43 -6.79 -13.35 -23.40
CA ASP A 43 -5.49 -12.87 -22.95
C ASP A 43 -5.10 -11.57 -23.65
N THR A 44 -4.85 -10.55 -22.85
CA THR A 44 -4.62 -9.19 -23.31
C THR A 44 -3.38 -8.60 -22.68
N THR A 45 -2.62 -7.80 -23.46
CA THR A 45 -1.43 -7.12 -22.94
C THR A 45 -1.57 -5.61 -23.08
N TRP A 46 -1.36 -4.90 -21.98
CA TRP A 46 -1.25 -3.44 -21.95
C TRP A 46 0.22 -3.02 -21.87
N THR A 47 0.60 -2.04 -22.70
CA THR A 47 2.00 -1.65 -22.89
C THR A 47 2.23 -0.17 -22.58
N PRO A 48 3.44 0.25 -22.14
CA PRO A 48 3.73 1.63 -21.72
C PRO A 48 3.68 2.67 -22.88
N GLY A 49 3.56 2.24 -24.13
CA GLY A 49 3.34 3.13 -25.27
C GLY A 49 1.94 3.72 -25.35
N ASN A 50 1.00 3.24 -24.55
CA ASN A 50 -0.39 3.68 -24.52
C ASN A 50 -0.78 4.15 -23.11
N VAL A 51 -1.86 4.95 -23.06
CA VAL A 51 -2.62 5.23 -21.83
C VAL A 51 -3.97 4.52 -21.97
N TYR A 52 -4.27 3.64 -21.03
CA TYR A 52 -5.53 2.89 -21.02
C TYR A 52 -6.52 3.60 -20.10
N VAL A 53 -7.69 3.94 -20.64
CA VAL A 53 -8.75 4.64 -19.92
C VAL A 53 -9.89 3.66 -19.63
N LEU A 54 -10.11 3.38 -18.35
CA LEU A 54 -11.22 2.53 -17.89
C LEU A 54 -12.52 3.34 -18.01
N ASN A 55 -13.44 2.88 -18.83
CA ASN A 55 -14.73 3.54 -19.07
C ASN A 55 -15.85 2.67 -18.50
N GLY A 56 -16.25 2.95 -17.26
CA GLY A 56 -17.07 2.08 -16.43
C GLY A 56 -16.27 0.91 -15.86
N THR A 57 -16.95 -0.02 -15.22
CA THR A 57 -16.33 -1.23 -14.67
C THR A 57 -15.84 -2.13 -15.80
N VAL A 58 -14.56 -2.46 -15.77
CA VAL A 58 -13.88 -3.37 -16.70
C VAL A 58 -13.58 -4.67 -15.98
N PHE A 59 -14.18 -5.76 -16.42
CA PHE A 59 -13.93 -7.09 -15.88
C PHE A 59 -12.85 -7.83 -16.68
N VAL A 60 -12.04 -8.64 -16.01
CA VAL A 60 -11.17 -9.65 -16.62
C VAL A 60 -11.72 -11.01 -16.23
N GLU A 61 -12.27 -11.75 -17.17
CA GLU A 61 -12.93 -13.04 -16.94
C GLU A 61 -12.41 -14.11 -17.90
N ASN A 62 -12.08 -15.29 -17.39
CA ASN A 62 -11.58 -16.42 -18.18
C ASN A 62 -10.37 -16.06 -19.06
N ALA A 63 -9.56 -15.09 -18.63
CA ALA A 63 -8.47 -14.51 -19.38
C ALA A 63 -7.38 -13.97 -18.45
N ALA A 64 -6.19 -13.76 -18.98
CA ALA A 64 -5.09 -13.08 -18.32
C ALA A 64 -4.89 -11.67 -18.87
N LEU A 65 -4.88 -10.66 -17.98
CA LEU A 65 -4.46 -9.31 -18.29
C LEU A 65 -3.00 -9.12 -17.88
N THR A 66 -2.11 -8.98 -18.86
CA THR A 66 -0.70 -8.63 -18.63
C THR A 66 -0.53 -7.12 -18.77
N ILE A 67 0.07 -6.48 -17.75
CA ILE A 67 0.37 -5.05 -17.76
C ILE A 67 1.89 -4.90 -17.65
N GLU A 68 2.51 -4.37 -18.72
CA GLU A 68 3.96 -4.17 -18.76
C GLU A 68 4.42 -3.02 -17.88
N ALA A 69 5.66 -3.11 -17.37
CA ALA A 69 6.26 -2.09 -16.53
C ALA A 69 6.23 -0.69 -17.17
N GLY A 70 5.86 0.33 -16.40
CA GLY A 70 5.74 1.71 -16.85
C GLY A 70 4.42 2.05 -17.55
N THR A 71 3.47 1.11 -17.61
CA THR A 71 2.13 1.35 -18.18
C THR A 71 1.32 2.26 -17.27
N ARG A 72 0.57 3.18 -17.87
CA ARG A 72 -0.37 4.06 -17.20
C ARG A 72 -1.81 3.68 -17.51
N ILE A 73 -2.59 3.50 -16.46
CA ILE A 73 -4.02 3.23 -16.50
C ILE A 73 -4.74 4.40 -15.83
N VAL A 74 -5.83 4.83 -16.39
CA VAL A 74 -6.59 6.00 -15.94
C VAL A 74 -8.04 5.60 -15.73
N GLY A 75 -8.58 5.79 -14.54
CA GLY A 75 -10.00 5.65 -14.28
C GLY A 75 -10.77 6.85 -14.81
N ASN A 76 -11.81 6.65 -15.59
CA ASN A 76 -12.70 7.71 -16.05
C ASN A 76 -13.68 8.05 -14.92
N GLY A 77 -13.52 9.23 -14.31
CA GLY A 77 -14.32 9.65 -13.17
C GLY A 77 -15.82 9.78 -13.51
N SER A 78 -16.16 10.19 -14.74
CA SER A 78 -17.57 10.35 -15.14
C SER A 78 -18.35 9.04 -15.27
N THR A 79 -17.66 7.91 -15.35
CA THR A 79 -18.22 6.56 -15.51
C THR A 79 -17.81 5.60 -14.40
N ILE A 80 -17.15 6.11 -13.37
CA ILE A 80 -16.62 5.31 -12.26
C ILE A 80 -15.73 4.17 -12.81
N GLY A 81 -14.69 4.55 -13.56
CA GLY A 81 -13.78 3.59 -14.15
C GLY A 81 -13.17 2.69 -13.07
N THR A 82 -13.40 1.38 -13.14
CA THR A 82 -12.94 0.38 -12.14
C THR A 82 -12.33 -0.80 -12.88
N LEU A 83 -11.27 -1.40 -12.35
CA LEU A 83 -10.73 -2.67 -12.87
C LEU A 83 -11.04 -3.80 -11.90
N VAL A 84 -11.78 -4.79 -12.37
CA VAL A 84 -12.13 -5.99 -11.59
C VAL A 84 -11.49 -7.22 -12.23
N ILE A 85 -10.70 -7.93 -11.45
CA ILE A 85 -10.21 -9.27 -11.79
C ILE A 85 -11.18 -10.26 -11.18
N ALA A 86 -12.04 -10.87 -12.01
CA ALA A 86 -13.01 -11.86 -11.56
C ALA A 86 -12.31 -13.16 -11.11
N GLN A 87 -12.99 -14.02 -10.36
CA GLN A 87 -12.44 -15.31 -9.88
C GLN A 87 -11.80 -16.16 -10.98
N THR A 88 -12.28 -16.05 -12.20
CA THR A 88 -11.77 -16.78 -13.38
C THR A 88 -10.73 -16.02 -14.18
N GLY A 89 -10.45 -14.78 -13.79
CA GLY A 89 -9.46 -13.91 -14.41
C GLY A 89 -8.13 -13.94 -13.70
N GLN A 90 -7.10 -13.40 -14.35
CA GLN A 90 -5.80 -13.18 -13.75
C GLN A 90 -5.22 -11.83 -14.16
N ILE A 91 -4.43 -11.22 -13.27
CA ILE A 91 -3.65 -10.02 -13.54
C ILE A 91 -2.16 -10.30 -13.39
N PHE A 92 -1.36 -9.92 -14.38
CA PHE A 92 0.09 -9.94 -14.32
C PHE A 92 0.64 -8.52 -14.44
N ALA A 93 0.49 -7.73 -13.40
CA ALA A 93 0.99 -6.37 -13.28
C ALA A 93 2.37 -6.38 -12.62
N ASN A 94 3.41 -6.69 -13.39
CA ASN A 94 4.78 -6.82 -12.90
C ASN A 94 5.61 -5.59 -13.31
N GLY A 95 5.47 -4.50 -12.55
CA GLY A 95 6.25 -3.29 -12.68
C GLY A 95 7.70 -3.44 -12.20
N ARG A 96 8.43 -2.32 -12.16
CA ARG A 96 9.78 -2.20 -11.61
C ARG A 96 9.94 -0.88 -10.87
N ALA A 97 10.91 -0.79 -9.98
CA ALA A 97 11.16 0.44 -9.24
C ALA A 97 11.45 1.66 -10.14
N ASP A 98 12.12 1.45 -11.29
CA ASP A 98 12.39 2.49 -12.29
C ASP A 98 11.25 2.69 -13.31
N ALA A 99 10.25 1.82 -13.30
CA ALA A 99 9.10 1.83 -14.22
C ALA A 99 7.85 1.21 -13.55
N PRO A 100 7.29 1.85 -12.50
CA PRO A 100 6.09 1.34 -11.85
C PRO A 100 4.89 1.38 -12.79
N ILE A 101 3.94 0.50 -12.55
CA ILE A 101 2.61 0.54 -13.18
C ILE A 101 1.76 1.49 -12.35
N VAL A 102 1.07 2.42 -13.00
CA VAL A 102 0.32 3.47 -12.31
C VAL A 102 -1.14 3.48 -12.75
N PHE A 103 -2.02 3.20 -11.80
CA PHE A 103 -3.45 3.41 -11.90
C PHE A 103 -3.77 4.76 -11.25
N THR A 104 -4.46 5.66 -11.95
CA THR A 104 -4.63 7.03 -11.46
C THR A 104 -5.89 7.70 -12.05
N SER A 105 -6.19 8.89 -11.57
CA SER A 105 -7.30 9.74 -12.01
C SER A 105 -7.14 10.25 -13.44
N ASP A 106 -8.28 10.50 -14.13
CA ASP A 106 -8.34 11.20 -15.42
C ASP A 106 -8.24 12.72 -15.26
N GLN A 107 -8.28 13.23 -14.04
CA GLN A 107 -8.13 14.66 -13.79
C GLN A 107 -6.69 15.13 -14.07
N PRO A 108 -6.50 16.36 -14.51
CA PRO A 108 -5.18 16.92 -14.68
C PRO A 108 -4.45 17.07 -13.34
N ALA A 109 -3.11 17.02 -13.37
CA ALA A 109 -2.31 17.34 -12.19
C ALA A 109 -2.71 18.71 -11.60
N GLY A 110 -2.83 18.78 -10.29
CA GLY A 110 -3.35 19.95 -9.58
C GLY A 110 -4.86 19.96 -9.37
N SER A 111 -5.58 18.92 -9.85
CA SER A 111 -7.04 18.81 -9.71
C SER A 111 -7.50 17.39 -9.34
N ARG A 112 -6.56 16.50 -9.05
CA ARG A 112 -6.86 15.14 -8.63
C ARG A 112 -7.23 15.11 -7.16
N GLY A 113 -8.09 14.18 -6.79
CA GLY A 113 -8.53 13.98 -5.42
C GLY A 113 -9.03 12.58 -5.16
N ARG A 114 -9.26 12.26 -3.91
CA ARG A 114 -9.96 11.04 -3.49
C ARG A 114 -11.30 10.95 -4.23
N ALA A 115 -11.79 9.74 -4.49
CA ALA A 115 -13.04 9.46 -5.22
C ALA A 115 -13.06 9.88 -6.71
N ASP A 116 -11.92 10.12 -7.33
CA ASP A 116 -11.90 10.45 -8.76
C ASP A 116 -12.28 9.25 -9.66
N TRP A 117 -12.11 8.02 -9.18
CA TRP A 117 -12.42 6.78 -9.91
C TRP A 117 -12.59 5.60 -8.96
N GLY A 118 -13.00 4.42 -9.43
CA GLY A 118 -13.33 3.28 -8.57
C GLY A 118 -12.12 2.71 -7.81
N GLY A 119 -11.29 1.92 -8.46
CA GLY A 119 -10.17 1.22 -7.83
C GLY A 119 -9.78 -0.06 -8.54
N LEU A 120 -8.94 -0.88 -7.89
CA LEU A 120 -8.50 -2.19 -8.36
C LEU A 120 -9.08 -3.28 -7.44
N ILE A 121 -10.00 -4.08 -7.94
CA ILE A 121 -10.67 -5.15 -7.20
C ILE A 121 -10.19 -6.51 -7.72
N ILE A 122 -9.82 -7.41 -6.83
CA ILE A 122 -9.33 -8.74 -7.17
C ILE A 122 -10.17 -9.78 -6.42
N ASN A 123 -10.94 -10.56 -7.17
CA ASN A 123 -11.79 -11.64 -6.65
C ASN A 123 -11.09 -12.98 -6.82
N GLY A 124 -10.91 -13.71 -5.72
CA GLY A 124 -10.31 -15.03 -5.70
C GLY A 124 -11.27 -16.13 -5.22
N ASP A 125 -10.77 -17.37 -5.19
CA ASP A 125 -11.51 -18.60 -4.80
C ASP A 125 -11.04 -19.15 -3.43
N ALA A 126 -10.40 -18.30 -2.60
CA ALA A 126 -9.94 -18.70 -1.27
C ALA A 126 -11.06 -18.60 -0.22
N PRO A 127 -10.93 -19.32 0.93
CA PRO A 127 -11.99 -19.41 1.93
C PRO A 127 -12.35 -18.08 2.59
N LEU A 128 -13.64 -17.89 2.84
CA LEU A 128 -14.23 -16.86 3.67
C LEU A 128 -14.94 -17.48 4.88
N ASN A 129 -15.20 -16.69 5.91
CA ASN A 129 -16.01 -17.13 7.05
C ASN A 129 -17.50 -16.71 6.95
N VAL A 130 -17.96 -16.32 5.78
CA VAL A 130 -19.37 -15.99 5.55
C VAL A 130 -20.21 -17.26 5.31
N PRO A 131 -21.54 -17.24 5.59
CA PRO A 131 -22.41 -18.36 5.30
C PRO A 131 -22.37 -18.76 3.82
N GLY A 132 -22.03 -20.01 3.52
CA GLY A 132 -21.88 -20.51 2.16
C GLY A 132 -20.48 -20.35 1.56
N GLY A 133 -19.57 -19.60 2.20
CA GLY A 133 -18.17 -19.45 1.80
C GLY A 133 -17.96 -18.60 0.55
N GLN A 134 -18.98 -17.88 0.10
CA GLN A 134 -18.93 -16.93 -1.02
C GLN A 134 -19.76 -15.68 -0.69
N ALA A 135 -19.32 -14.54 -1.20
CA ALA A 135 -20.02 -13.27 -1.08
C ALA A 135 -20.05 -12.52 -2.42
N PHE A 136 -20.75 -11.39 -2.45
CA PHE A 136 -20.76 -10.45 -3.57
C PHE A 136 -19.96 -9.22 -3.18
N GLY A 137 -19.04 -8.82 -4.01
CA GLY A 137 -18.22 -7.65 -3.77
C GLY A 137 -19.02 -6.37 -3.91
N GLU A 138 -18.63 -5.38 -3.16
CA GLU A 138 -19.17 -4.02 -3.19
C GLU A 138 -19.11 -3.41 -4.60
N GLY A 139 -19.97 -2.44 -4.86
CA GLY A 139 -20.05 -1.82 -6.18
C GLY A 139 -20.37 -2.77 -7.34
N ASP A 140 -21.06 -3.90 -7.07
CA ASP A 140 -21.37 -4.94 -8.07
C ASP A 140 -20.11 -5.52 -8.74
N THR A 141 -19.01 -5.66 -7.99
CA THR A 141 -17.73 -6.17 -8.51
C THR A 141 -17.67 -7.68 -8.68
N GLY A 142 -18.75 -8.38 -8.40
CA GLY A 142 -18.93 -9.81 -8.71
C GLY A 142 -18.77 -10.72 -7.50
N ILE A 143 -18.74 -12.02 -7.74
CA ILE A 143 -18.66 -13.05 -6.70
C ILE A 143 -17.19 -13.28 -6.34
N TYR A 144 -16.93 -13.52 -5.05
CA TYR A 144 -15.64 -13.92 -4.52
C TYR A 144 -15.78 -14.98 -3.43
N GLY A 145 -14.65 -15.59 -3.06
CA GLY A 145 -14.59 -16.63 -2.04
C GLY A 145 -14.84 -18.04 -2.60
N GLY A 146 -14.43 -19.03 -1.86
CA GLY A 146 -14.53 -20.44 -2.24
C GLY A 146 -13.82 -21.35 -1.26
N SER A 147 -12.97 -22.26 -1.76
CA SER A 147 -12.34 -23.28 -0.92
C SER A 147 -10.85 -23.55 -1.21
N ASN A 148 -10.25 -22.78 -2.10
CA ASN A 148 -8.85 -22.96 -2.50
C ASN A 148 -7.93 -21.92 -1.83
N PRO A 149 -7.30 -22.22 -0.69
CA PRO A 149 -6.42 -21.27 -0.02
C PRO A 149 -5.14 -20.95 -0.81
N ASP A 150 -4.81 -21.75 -1.82
CA ASP A 150 -3.66 -21.55 -2.71
C ASP A 150 -4.06 -20.96 -4.08
N ASP A 151 -5.26 -20.40 -4.18
CA ASP A 151 -5.74 -19.68 -5.36
C ASP A 151 -4.75 -18.61 -5.82
N SER A 152 -4.69 -18.38 -7.13
CA SER A 152 -3.80 -17.39 -7.72
C SER A 152 -4.50 -16.49 -8.73
N SER A 153 -4.70 -15.26 -8.35
CA SER A 153 -5.14 -14.19 -9.25
C SER A 153 -3.98 -13.55 -10.05
N GLY A 154 -2.73 -14.02 -9.87
CA GLY A 154 -1.57 -13.61 -10.65
C GLY A 154 -0.51 -12.84 -9.86
N VAL A 155 -0.11 -11.66 -10.36
CA VAL A 155 1.00 -10.85 -9.83
C VAL A 155 0.62 -9.37 -9.79
N VAL A 156 0.82 -8.73 -8.64
CA VAL A 156 0.72 -7.27 -8.46
C VAL A 156 2.02 -6.78 -7.82
N ARG A 157 2.90 -6.18 -8.63
CA ARG A 157 4.23 -5.79 -8.17
C ARG A 157 4.67 -4.45 -8.74
N TYR A 158 5.20 -3.57 -7.88
CA TYR A 158 5.51 -2.17 -8.22
C TYR A 158 4.31 -1.49 -8.89
N VAL A 159 3.18 -1.54 -8.21
CA VAL A 159 1.91 -0.96 -8.63
C VAL A 159 1.53 0.18 -7.70
N ARG A 160 1.13 1.32 -8.28
CA ARG A 160 0.50 2.41 -7.55
C ARG A 160 -0.95 2.54 -7.97
N VAL A 161 -1.84 2.69 -7.00
CA VAL A 161 -3.24 3.08 -7.17
C VAL A 161 -3.41 4.43 -6.50
N GLU A 162 -3.81 5.44 -7.26
CA GLU A 162 -3.84 6.83 -6.82
C GLU A 162 -5.21 7.46 -7.07
N TYR A 163 -5.75 8.21 -6.10
CA TYR A 163 -6.99 9.00 -6.20
C TYR A 163 -8.24 8.18 -6.49
N ALA A 164 -8.29 6.96 -5.99
CA ALA A 164 -9.41 6.04 -6.18
C ALA A 164 -10.41 6.12 -4.99
N GLY A 165 -11.29 5.12 -4.93
CA GLY A 165 -12.30 4.97 -3.90
C GLY A 165 -13.56 5.75 -4.24
N ILE A 166 -14.71 5.12 -4.13
CA ILE A 166 -15.97 5.80 -4.37
C ILE A 166 -17.10 5.17 -3.56
N GLU A 167 -17.86 6.00 -2.89
CA GLU A 167 -19.10 5.59 -2.24
C GLU A 167 -20.22 5.50 -3.26
N PHE A 168 -20.71 4.29 -3.53
CA PHE A 168 -21.90 4.06 -4.35
C PHE A 168 -23.19 4.32 -3.59
N SER A 169 -23.22 3.95 -2.32
CA SER A 169 -24.29 4.16 -1.36
C SER A 169 -23.73 3.93 0.04
N PRO A 170 -24.40 4.37 1.12
CA PRO A 170 -23.94 4.08 2.48
C PRO A 170 -23.60 2.60 2.67
N ASP A 171 -22.46 2.31 3.25
CA ASP A 171 -21.93 0.97 3.51
C ASP A 171 -21.69 0.16 2.20
N ASN A 172 -21.31 0.80 1.10
CA ASN A 172 -21.02 0.18 -0.20
C ASN A 172 -20.03 1.06 -0.98
N GLU A 173 -18.78 0.92 -0.64
CA GLU A 173 -17.66 1.69 -1.13
C GLU A 173 -16.69 0.83 -1.96
N LEU A 174 -15.82 1.49 -2.71
CA LEU A 174 -14.71 0.83 -3.39
C LEU A 174 -13.37 1.27 -2.81
N ASN A 175 -12.57 0.30 -2.47
CA ASN A 175 -11.24 0.47 -1.90
C ASN A 175 -10.19 0.83 -2.95
N GLY A 176 -9.04 1.27 -2.49
CA GLY A 176 -7.87 1.46 -3.37
C GLY A 176 -7.48 0.15 -4.05
N ILE A 177 -7.19 -0.87 -3.25
CA ILE A 177 -7.05 -2.26 -3.70
C ILE A 177 -7.82 -3.16 -2.76
N ALA A 178 -8.89 -3.82 -3.26
CA ALA A 178 -9.62 -4.84 -2.52
C ALA A 178 -9.13 -6.24 -2.90
N PHE A 179 -8.79 -7.05 -1.89
CA PHE A 179 -8.44 -8.47 -2.02
C PHE A 179 -9.60 -9.30 -1.48
N GLN A 180 -10.52 -9.66 -2.35
CA GLN A 180 -11.76 -10.38 -2.00
C GLN A 180 -11.57 -11.88 -2.19
N GLY A 181 -11.41 -12.65 -1.13
CA GLY A 181 -11.17 -14.08 -1.18
C GLY A 181 -9.92 -14.49 -1.97
N VAL A 182 -8.88 -13.67 -1.98
CA VAL A 182 -7.66 -13.92 -2.75
C VAL A 182 -6.76 -14.91 -2.03
N GLY A 183 -6.23 -15.90 -2.76
CA GLY A 183 -5.37 -16.93 -2.22
C GLY A 183 -3.88 -16.60 -2.23
N ARG A 184 -3.11 -17.34 -1.42
CA ARG A 184 -1.65 -17.16 -1.26
C ARG A 184 -0.82 -17.47 -2.50
N GLY A 185 -1.41 -18.07 -3.52
CA GLY A 185 -0.76 -18.23 -4.82
C GLY A 185 -0.60 -16.92 -5.60
N THR A 186 -1.27 -15.85 -5.16
CA THR A 186 -1.14 -14.51 -5.74
C THR A 186 0.08 -13.82 -5.13
N LEU A 187 0.96 -13.29 -5.98
CA LEU A 187 2.13 -12.52 -5.54
C LEU A 187 1.77 -11.03 -5.45
N VAL A 188 1.87 -10.46 -4.24
CA VAL A 188 1.66 -9.03 -4.01
C VAL A 188 2.86 -8.43 -3.29
N GLU A 189 3.62 -7.58 -3.99
CA GLU A 189 4.80 -6.92 -3.46
C GLU A 189 4.96 -5.50 -4.03
N PHE A 190 5.46 -4.56 -3.21
CA PHE A 190 5.71 -3.17 -3.62
C PHE A 190 4.44 -2.53 -4.20
N VAL A 191 3.44 -2.40 -3.35
CA VAL A 191 2.17 -1.75 -3.70
C VAL A 191 2.01 -0.45 -2.92
N GLN A 192 1.50 0.57 -3.60
CA GLN A 192 1.13 1.83 -2.97
C GLN A 192 -0.32 2.16 -3.29
N VAL A 193 -1.09 2.54 -2.24
CA VAL A 193 -2.34 3.27 -2.41
C VAL A 193 -2.14 4.70 -1.89
N HIS A 194 -2.58 5.67 -2.68
CA HIS A 194 -2.34 7.07 -2.41
C HIS A 194 -3.59 7.91 -2.70
N PHE A 195 -4.10 8.62 -1.68
CA PHE A 195 -5.32 9.43 -1.78
C PHE A 195 -6.53 8.63 -2.25
N ASN A 196 -6.86 7.54 -1.58
CA ASN A 196 -8.13 6.83 -1.74
C ASN A 196 -9.20 7.46 -0.84
N LYS A 197 -10.50 7.42 -1.23
CA LYS A 197 -11.59 7.97 -0.40
C LYS A 197 -12.00 7.01 0.70
N ASP A 198 -12.04 5.76 0.40
CA ASP A 198 -12.29 4.64 1.26
C ASP A 198 -10.96 3.97 1.65
N ASP A 199 -10.91 2.70 2.00
CA ASP A 199 -9.71 2.04 2.49
C ASP A 199 -8.55 2.01 1.51
N GLY A 200 -7.35 1.88 2.09
CA GLY A 200 -6.12 1.69 1.31
C GLY A 200 -6.04 0.28 0.74
N LEU A 201 -5.74 -0.68 1.58
CA LEU A 201 -5.78 -2.11 1.25
C LEU A 201 -6.79 -2.80 2.16
N GLU A 202 -7.80 -3.42 1.58
CA GLU A 202 -8.79 -4.20 2.32
C GLU A 202 -8.78 -5.68 1.92
N PHE A 203 -8.95 -6.55 2.93
CA PHE A 203 -8.88 -8.00 2.81
C PHE A 203 -10.17 -8.65 3.29
N PHE A 204 -11.03 -9.04 2.35
CA PHE A 204 -12.24 -9.80 2.62
C PHE A 204 -11.92 -11.31 2.61
N GLY A 205 -11.55 -11.85 3.74
CA GLY A 205 -11.16 -13.25 3.83
C GLY A 205 -9.95 -13.64 2.98
N GLY A 206 -9.83 -14.92 2.67
CA GLY A 206 -8.73 -15.44 1.88
C GLY A 206 -7.41 -15.58 2.64
N THR A 207 -6.33 -15.71 1.89
CA THR A 207 -5.01 -16.05 2.43
C THR A 207 -3.87 -15.33 1.73
N VAL A 208 -4.16 -14.29 0.95
CA VAL A 208 -3.14 -13.52 0.21
C VAL A 208 -2.11 -12.93 1.16
N ASP A 209 -0.85 -13.00 0.75
CA ASP A 209 0.28 -12.44 1.47
C ASP A 209 0.73 -11.14 0.79
N VAL A 210 1.03 -10.09 1.57
CA VAL A 210 1.45 -8.79 1.03
C VAL A 210 2.76 -8.33 1.67
N LYS A 211 3.73 -7.98 0.84
CA LYS A 211 5.03 -7.49 1.29
C LYS A 211 5.38 -6.15 0.62
N TYR A 212 5.95 -5.21 1.41
CA TYR A 212 6.27 -3.86 0.95
C TYR A 212 5.05 -3.05 0.50
N ALA A 213 4.13 -2.80 1.42
CA ALA A 213 2.96 -1.97 1.20
C ALA A 213 3.15 -0.56 1.80
N VAL A 214 2.77 0.47 1.06
CA VAL A 214 2.73 1.83 1.56
C VAL A 214 1.40 2.49 1.21
N VAL A 215 0.73 3.04 2.21
CA VAL A 215 -0.60 3.63 2.11
C VAL A 215 -0.54 5.05 2.65
N THR A 216 -1.01 6.02 1.88
CA THR A 216 -0.86 7.44 2.28
C THR A 216 -2.07 8.27 1.89
N GLY A 217 -2.54 9.09 2.84
CA GLY A 217 -3.63 10.03 2.62
C GLY A 217 -4.96 9.38 2.30
N ILE A 218 -5.29 8.28 2.97
CA ILE A 218 -6.54 7.54 2.82
C ILE A 218 -7.66 8.27 3.57
N GLY A 219 -8.87 8.14 3.09
CA GLY A 219 -10.05 8.82 3.64
C GLY A 219 -10.86 7.97 4.60
N ASP A 220 -10.45 6.74 4.85
CA ASP A 220 -10.98 5.85 5.87
C ASP A 220 -9.80 5.05 6.46
N ASP A 221 -9.79 3.73 6.39
CA ASP A 221 -8.77 2.91 7.00
C ASP A 221 -7.55 2.70 6.11
N SER A 222 -6.37 2.70 6.71
CA SER A 222 -5.16 2.47 5.93
C SER A 222 -5.05 1.01 5.50
N PHE A 223 -5.29 0.09 6.42
CA PHE A 223 -5.33 -1.35 6.19
C PHE A 223 -6.50 -1.95 6.95
N ASP A 224 -7.44 -2.53 6.25
CA ASP A 224 -8.56 -3.25 6.85
C ASP A 224 -8.55 -4.74 6.52
N TRP A 225 -9.07 -5.56 7.43
CA TRP A 225 -9.34 -6.98 7.19
C TRP A 225 -10.56 -7.49 7.91
N THR A 226 -11.32 -8.30 7.21
CA THR A 226 -12.55 -8.92 7.69
C THR A 226 -12.73 -10.34 7.12
N GLU A 227 -13.86 -10.96 7.36
CA GLU A 227 -14.34 -12.20 6.73
C GLU A 227 -13.38 -13.39 6.80
N GLY A 228 -12.50 -13.41 7.81
CA GLY A 228 -11.63 -14.57 8.04
C GLY A 228 -10.31 -14.55 7.28
N TRP A 229 -9.74 -13.39 6.99
CA TRP A 229 -8.43 -13.29 6.38
C TRP A 229 -7.31 -13.91 7.23
N GLN A 230 -6.47 -14.74 6.60
CA GLN A 230 -5.39 -15.50 7.23
C GLN A 230 -4.05 -15.34 6.49
N GLY A 231 -3.83 -14.22 5.85
CA GLY A 231 -2.60 -13.92 5.14
C GLY A 231 -1.45 -13.45 6.03
N ARG A 232 -0.35 -13.12 5.38
CA ARG A 232 0.86 -12.60 6.01
C ARG A 232 1.20 -11.22 5.46
N GLY A 233 1.75 -10.37 6.34
CA GLY A 233 2.23 -9.03 6.00
C GLY A 233 3.66 -8.80 6.46
N GLN A 234 4.45 -8.04 5.66
CA GLN A 234 5.74 -7.52 6.12
C GLN A 234 6.11 -6.22 5.40
N PHE A 235 6.73 -5.30 6.14
CA PHE A 235 7.13 -3.97 5.66
C PHE A 235 5.95 -3.14 5.18
N TRP A 236 5.00 -2.90 6.09
CA TRP A 236 3.85 -2.05 5.84
C TRP A 236 4.05 -0.67 6.45
N ILE A 237 3.67 0.37 5.72
CA ILE A 237 3.73 1.76 6.19
C ILE A 237 2.41 2.44 5.84
N ALA A 238 1.76 3.03 6.85
CA ALA A 238 0.65 3.95 6.68
C ALA A 238 1.06 5.35 7.12
N GLN A 239 0.66 6.38 6.35
CA GLN A 239 0.72 7.78 6.77
C GLN A 239 -0.62 8.43 6.46
N GLN A 240 -1.37 8.75 7.49
CA GLN A 240 -2.64 9.43 7.36
C GLN A 240 -2.44 10.94 7.17
N HIS A 241 -3.41 11.56 6.51
CA HIS A 241 -3.61 13.01 6.48
C HIS A 241 -4.83 13.30 7.33
N GLY A 242 -4.72 14.16 8.32
CA GLY A 242 -5.78 14.40 9.28
C GLY A 242 -6.97 15.20 8.76
N ASP A 243 -7.30 15.07 7.49
CA ASP A 243 -8.43 15.74 6.84
C ASP A 243 -9.65 14.81 6.62
N ASP A 244 -9.46 13.50 6.62
CA ASP A 244 -10.51 12.51 6.40
C ASP A 244 -9.89 11.10 6.55
N ALA A 245 -9.50 10.68 7.74
CA ALA A 245 -8.86 9.40 7.97
C ALA A 245 -9.39 8.79 9.25
N ASP A 246 -9.49 7.47 9.32
CA ASP A 246 -9.99 6.75 10.48
C ASP A 246 -8.91 5.88 11.12
N GLN A 247 -8.83 4.57 10.87
CA GLN A 247 -7.87 3.70 11.53
C GLN A 247 -6.58 3.49 10.73
N GLY A 248 -5.48 3.21 11.47
CA GLY A 248 -4.26 2.68 10.86
C GLY A 248 -4.43 1.21 10.47
N PHE A 249 -4.93 0.41 11.40
CA PHE A 249 -5.46 -0.94 11.21
C PHE A 249 -6.89 -0.99 11.72
N GLU A 250 -7.86 -1.29 10.87
CA GLU A 250 -9.13 -1.84 11.26
C GLU A 250 -9.08 -3.38 11.15
N SER A 251 -9.61 -4.10 12.15
CA SER A 251 -9.24 -5.50 12.32
C SER A 251 -10.42 -6.34 12.77
N ASP A 252 -11.11 -6.95 11.81
CA ASP A 252 -12.35 -7.65 12.04
C ASP A 252 -12.26 -9.14 11.77
N ASN A 253 -13.09 -9.90 12.47
CA ASN A 253 -13.39 -11.27 12.07
C ASN A 253 -14.67 -11.33 11.24
N ASN A 254 -15.79 -10.92 11.82
CA ASN A 254 -17.07 -10.89 11.11
C ASN A 254 -18.13 -10.17 11.97
N ALA A 255 -18.73 -9.10 11.45
CA ALA A 255 -19.73 -8.25 12.10
C ALA A 255 -21.00 -9.01 12.50
N GLU A 256 -21.48 -9.92 11.66
CA GLU A 256 -22.72 -10.66 11.88
C GLU A 256 -22.57 -11.72 12.99
N ASN A 257 -21.38 -12.33 13.10
CA ASN A 257 -21.08 -13.32 14.12
C ASN A 257 -19.56 -13.41 14.35
N ASN A 258 -19.12 -12.85 15.44
CA ASN A 258 -17.71 -12.77 15.84
C ASN A 258 -17.00 -14.14 16.02
N ASP A 259 -17.72 -15.24 16.05
CA ASP A 259 -17.18 -16.60 16.20
C ASP A 259 -17.12 -17.40 14.91
N LEU A 260 -17.42 -16.79 13.76
CA LEU A 260 -17.31 -17.49 12.47
C LEU A 260 -15.87 -17.93 12.17
N THR A 261 -15.78 -19.00 11.40
CA THR A 261 -14.50 -19.63 11.01
C THR A 261 -14.47 -19.90 9.51
N PRO A 262 -13.28 -19.77 8.85
CA PRO A 262 -11.97 -19.49 9.47
C PRO A 262 -11.96 -18.13 10.15
N ARG A 263 -11.39 -18.03 11.36
CA ARG A 263 -11.26 -16.75 12.05
C ARG A 263 -10.17 -15.92 11.38
N SER A 264 -10.39 -14.62 11.23
CA SER A 264 -9.32 -13.69 10.85
C SER A 264 -8.14 -13.82 11.81
N ASN A 265 -6.97 -14.12 11.28
CA ASN A 265 -5.76 -14.36 12.06
C ASN A 265 -4.50 -14.09 11.23
N PRO A 266 -4.31 -12.86 10.73
CA PRO A 266 -3.12 -12.52 9.98
C PRO A 266 -1.86 -12.56 10.84
N THR A 267 -0.71 -12.70 10.16
CA THR A 267 0.61 -12.57 10.78
C THR A 267 1.38 -11.44 10.11
N ILE A 268 1.55 -10.32 10.82
CA ILE A 268 2.17 -9.11 10.27
C ILE A 268 3.43 -8.77 11.07
N TYR A 269 4.55 -8.59 10.37
CA TYR A 269 5.83 -8.16 10.92
C TYR A 269 6.29 -6.84 10.30
N ASN A 270 7.02 -6.05 11.05
CA ASN A 270 7.69 -4.85 10.56
C ASN A 270 6.72 -3.85 9.90
N PHE A 271 5.92 -3.18 10.69
CA PHE A 271 4.97 -2.17 10.23
C PHE A 271 5.12 -0.84 10.95
N THR A 272 4.70 0.24 10.30
CA THR A 272 4.69 1.60 10.88
C THR A 272 3.37 2.29 10.50
N LEU A 273 2.59 2.65 11.51
CA LEU A 273 1.32 3.38 11.38
C LEU A 273 1.52 4.79 11.92
N ILE A 274 1.23 5.78 11.10
CA ILE A 274 1.46 7.19 11.40
C ILE A 274 0.16 7.95 11.18
N GLY A 275 -0.42 8.45 12.26
CA GLY A 275 -1.53 9.38 12.26
C GLY A 275 -1.08 10.83 12.08
N ASP A 276 -2.00 11.76 12.11
CA ASP A 276 -1.73 13.19 12.12
C ASP A 276 -1.71 13.72 13.58
N PRO A 277 -0.57 14.20 14.07
CA PRO A 277 -0.45 14.65 15.47
C PRO A 277 -1.02 16.04 15.72
N ASP A 278 -1.65 16.71 14.74
CA ASP A 278 -2.23 18.04 14.91
C ASP A 278 -3.64 17.99 15.53
N PHE A 279 -3.73 17.35 16.69
CA PHE A 279 -4.96 17.11 17.43
C PHE A 279 -5.76 18.40 17.72
N ASP A 280 -5.08 19.54 17.84
CA ASP A 280 -5.71 20.82 18.16
C ASP A 280 -6.42 21.47 16.95
N GLN A 281 -6.09 21.03 15.73
CA GLN A 281 -6.70 21.52 14.48
C GLN A 281 -7.87 20.67 14.00
N GLY A 282 -8.27 19.66 14.77
CA GLY A 282 -9.35 18.77 14.42
C GLY A 282 -8.94 17.68 13.44
N ALA A 283 -7.67 17.24 13.51
CA ALA A 283 -7.21 16.10 12.74
C ALA A 283 -8.11 14.87 12.97
N GLU A 284 -8.46 14.22 11.89
CA GLU A 284 -9.18 12.96 11.85
C GLU A 284 -8.17 11.86 11.53
N SER A 285 -7.56 11.29 12.52
CA SER A 285 -6.68 10.13 12.52
C SER A 285 -6.97 9.42 13.82
N ASP A 286 -8.07 8.70 13.82
CA ASP A 286 -8.73 8.36 15.07
C ASP A 286 -7.96 7.28 15.84
N GLU A 287 -7.86 6.07 15.32
CA GLU A 287 -7.22 4.97 16.04
C GLU A 287 -6.01 4.38 15.28
N GLY A 288 -4.94 4.08 16.03
CA GLY A 288 -3.75 3.44 15.42
C GLY A 288 -4.02 1.99 15.05
N MET A 289 -4.60 1.24 15.94
CA MET A 289 -5.03 -0.14 15.76
C MET A 289 -6.34 -0.37 16.50
N LEU A 290 -7.41 -0.63 15.77
CA LEU A 290 -8.69 -1.09 16.27
C LEU A 290 -8.82 -2.60 16.03
N ILE A 291 -8.91 -3.38 17.09
CA ILE A 291 -9.05 -4.84 17.06
C ILE A 291 -10.43 -5.18 17.57
N ARG A 292 -11.34 -5.64 16.70
CA ARG A 292 -12.75 -5.82 17.04
C ARG A 292 -13.34 -7.10 16.45
N GLU A 293 -14.63 -7.33 16.68
CA GLU A 293 -15.44 -8.40 16.08
C GLU A 293 -14.88 -9.82 16.22
N GLY A 294 -14.10 -10.05 17.28
CA GLY A 294 -13.55 -11.38 17.56
C GLY A 294 -12.37 -11.80 16.68
N THR A 295 -11.68 -10.88 16.01
CA THR A 295 -10.47 -11.20 15.26
C THR A 295 -9.35 -11.74 16.17
N ALA A 296 -8.50 -12.58 15.59
CA ALA A 296 -7.20 -12.93 16.11
C ALA A 296 -6.13 -12.27 15.22
N ALA A 297 -4.93 -12.07 15.74
CA ALA A 297 -3.80 -11.58 14.95
C ALA A 297 -2.45 -11.85 15.64
N THR A 298 -1.39 -11.93 14.83
CA THR A 298 0.00 -11.90 15.29
C THR A 298 0.68 -10.68 14.72
N LEU A 299 0.92 -9.65 15.55
CA LEU A 299 1.48 -8.36 15.15
C LEU A 299 2.81 -8.14 15.87
N LYS A 300 3.91 -8.02 15.10
CA LYS A 300 5.26 -7.96 15.68
C LYS A 300 6.14 -6.90 15.01
N ASN A 301 7.02 -6.29 15.82
CA ASN A 301 7.96 -5.27 15.38
C ASN A 301 7.26 -4.05 14.75
N GLY A 302 6.24 -3.52 15.40
CA GLY A 302 5.42 -2.41 14.93
C GLY A 302 5.74 -1.07 15.59
N VAL A 303 5.45 0.02 14.88
CA VAL A 303 5.49 1.40 15.39
C VAL A 303 4.14 2.05 15.14
N ILE A 304 3.53 2.64 16.17
CA ILE A 304 2.22 3.29 16.10
C ILE A 304 2.34 4.67 16.74
N LEU A 305 2.14 5.73 15.96
CA LEU A 305 2.36 7.08 16.46
C LEU A 305 1.42 8.11 15.82
N GLY A 306 1.02 9.12 16.64
CA GLY A 306 0.35 10.33 16.17
C GLY A 306 -1.16 10.20 15.99
N PHE A 307 -1.82 9.20 16.56
CA PHE A 307 -3.27 9.02 16.47
C PHE A 307 -4.03 9.82 17.53
N LYS A 308 -5.15 10.44 17.12
CA LYS A 308 -5.89 11.45 17.88
C LYS A 308 -6.74 10.85 19.00
N GLU A 309 -7.44 9.76 18.75
CA GLU A 309 -8.34 9.16 19.72
C GLU A 309 -7.63 8.11 20.55
N VAL A 310 -6.94 7.15 19.90
CA VAL A 310 -6.17 6.15 20.64
C VAL A 310 -5.11 5.47 19.75
N GLY A 311 -4.00 5.06 20.34
CA GLY A 311 -2.97 4.29 19.62
C GLY A 311 -3.34 2.81 19.43
N PHE A 312 -4.05 2.21 20.42
CA PHE A 312 -4.48 0.81 20.38
C PHE A 312 -5.76 0.61 21.18
N ASN A 313 -6.72 -0.04 20.56
CA ASN A 313 -8.01 -0.39 21.11
C ASN A 313 -8.36 -1.86 20.85
N ILE A 314 -8.91 -2.56 21.85
CA ILE A 314 -9.58 -3.85 21.71
C ILE A 314 -11.05 -3.60 21.97
N ASP A 315 -11.90 -3.71 20.97
CA ASP A 315 -13.33 -3.48 21.14
C ASP A 315 -14.13 -4.79 21.24
N GLY A 316 -15.08 -4.76 22.17
CA GLY A 316 -16.05 -5.83 22.40
C GLY A 316 -15.56 -7.03 23.22
N ASP A 317 -16.48 -7.60 24.01
CA ASP A 317 -16.23 -8.73 24.92
C ASP A 317 -15.68 -9.99 24.17
N SER A 318 -16.16 -10.22 22.95
CA SER A 318 -15.73 -11.33 22.12
C SER A 318 -14.25 -11.22 21.76
N THR A 319 -13.80 -10.04 21.38
CA THR A 319 -12.43 -9.73 21.02
C THR A 319 -11.50 -9.82 22.21
N PHE A 320 -11.91 -9.24 23.37
CA PHE A 320 -11.19 -9.42 24.63
C PHE A 320 -11.04 -10.90 25.02
N SER A 321 -12.09 -11.70 24.81
CA SER A 321 -12.03 -13.13 25.08
C SER A 321 -10.99 -13.84 24.20
N VAL A 322 -10.92 -13.51 22.92
CA VAL A 322 -9.90 -14.02 21.98
C VAL A 322 -8.50 -13.59 22.41
N ALA A 323 -8.31 -12.33 22.75
CA ALA A 323 -7.04 -11.79 23.22
C ALA A 323 -6.55 -12.48 24.49
N GLN A 324 -7.42 -12.66 25.49
CA GLN A 324 -7.10 -13.34 26.76
C GLN A 324 -6.77 -14.83 26.59
N GLN A 325 -7.31 -15.47 25.56
CA GLN A 325 -7.02 -16.86 25.21
C GLN A 325 -5.74 -17.02 24.36
N GLY A 326 -5.04 -15.92 24.08
CA GLY A 326 -3.81 -15.89 23.30
C GLY A 326 -4.01 -15.85 21.78
N GLY A 327 -5.22 -15.52 21.32
CA GLY A 327 -5.49 -15.29 19.90
C GLY A 327 -4.90 -13.98 19.38
N LEU A 328 -4.66 -13.01 20.25
CA LEU A 328 -3.96 -11.77 19.91
C LEU A 328 -2.53 -11.81 20.46
N VAL A 329 -1.55 -11.92 19.58
CA VAL A 329 -0.13 -11.97 19.90
C VAL A 329 0.55 -10.69 19.49
N LEU A 330 0.94 -9.85 20.46
CA LEU A 330 1.63 -8.59 20.25
C LEU A 330 3.05 -8.68 20.80
N GLU A 331 4.06 -8.42 19.97
CA GLU A 331 5.45 -8.43 20.40
C GLU A 331 6.27 -7.29 19.79
N ASN A 332 7.02 -6.60 20.63
CA ASN A 332 7.93 -5.52 20.24
C ASN A 332 7.22 -4.40 19.46
N LEU A 333 6.13 -3.89 20.03
CA LEU A 333 5.40 -2.74 19.52
C LEU A 333 5.82 -1.47 20.25
N VAL A 334 6.00 -0.38 19.51
CA VAL A 334 6.39 0.93 20.03
C VAL A 334 5.28 1.93 19.76
N PHE A 335 4.72 2.49 20.84
CA PHE A 335 3.69 3.52 20.81
C PHE A 335 4.27 4.86 21.20
N PHE A 336 3.91 5.92 20.48
CA PHE A 336 4.39 7.26 20.76
C PHE A 336 3.42 8.34 20.29
N ASN A 337 3.21 9.35 21.13
CA ASN A 337 2.44 10.54 20.77
C ASN A 337 1.02 10.23 20.26
N ASN A 338 0.38 9.17 20.76
CA ASN A 338 -1.05 8.93 20.57
C ASN A 338 -1.82 9.50 21.78
N ASN A 339 -3.08 9.82 21.65
CA ASN A 339 -3.83 10.53 22.69
C ASN A 339 -5.18 9.86 23.05
N PRO A 340 -5.16 8.80 23.92
CA PRO A 340 -4.02 8.15 24.58
C PRO A 340 -3.33 7.07 23.74
N ASN A 341 -2.24 6.47 24.29
CA ASN A 341 -1.62 5.31 23.61
C ASN A 341 -2.47 4.05 23.67
N PHE A 342 -3.30 3.88 24.68
CA PHE A 342 -4.14 2.68 24.89
C PHE A 342 -5.52 3.10 25.39
N ALA A 343 -6.58 2.48 24.87
CA ALA A 343 -7.94 2.74 25.29
C ALA A 343 -8.16 2.37 26.78
N PRO A 344 -8.86 3.22 27.55
CA PRO A 344 -9.00 3.05 29.01
C PRO A 344 -10.15 2.09 29.41
N ASP A 345 -10.40 1.05 28.63
CA ASP A 345 -11.50 0.08 28.77
C ASP A 345 -11.03 -1.35 29.11
N GLY A 346 -9.74 -1.51 29.49
CA GLY A 346 -9.09 -2.80 29.71
C GLY A 346 -7.98 -3.07 28.71
N THR A 347 -7.98 -2.40 27.56
CA THR A 347 -6.89 -2.44 26.57
C THR A 347 -5.59 -1.92 27.18
N ASP A 348 -5.65 -0.87 28.00
CA ASP A 348 -4.51 -0.33 28.75
C ASP A 348 -3.87 -1.37 29.69
N ALA A 349 -4.73 -2.13 30.41
CA ALA A 349 -4.26 -3.20 31.28
C ALA A 349 -3.66 -4.38 30.50
N PHE A 350 -4.27 -4.75 29.37
CA PHE A 350 -3.76 -5.77 28.47
C PHE A 350 -2.39 -5.36 27.90
N ALA A 351 -2.28 -4.17 27.34
CA ALA A 351 -1.06 -3.65 26.73
C ALA A 351 0.07 -3.50 27.75
N THR A 352 -0.19 -2.88 28.91
CA THR A 352 0.83 -2.62 29.94
C THR A 352 1.30 -3.87 30.69
N SER A 353 0.50 -4.95 30.66
CA SER A 353 0.94 -6.25 31.19
C SER A 353 1.97 -6.95 30.29
N ASN A 354 2.10 -6.54 29.03
CA ASN A 354 3.02 -7.13 28.05
C ASN A 354 4.36 -6.40 28.09
N PRO A 355 5.45 -7.05 28.53
CA PRO A 355 6.76 -6.40 28.69
C PRO A 355 7.46 -6.05 27.35
N THR A 356 6.88 -6.44 26.23
CA THR A 356 7.40 -6.13 24.89
C THR A 356 6.62 -5.04 24.18
N ILE A 357 5.70 -4.38 24.88
CA ILE A 357 5.03 -3.17 24.42
C ILE A 357 5.71 -1.96 25.09
N TYR A 358 6.16 -1.02 24.27
CA TYR A 358 6.96 0.12 24.70
C TYR A 358 6.25 1.44 24.40
N VAL A 359 6.27 2.37 25.34
CA VAL A 359 5.84 3.75 25.13
C VAL A 359 7.08 4.64 25.12
N ARG A 360 7.54 4.99 23.93
CA ARG A 360 8.73 5.83 23.74
C ARG A 360 8.86 6.36 22.31
N ASP A 361 9.61 7.45 22.18
CA ASP A 361 9.91 8.08 20.89
C ASP A 361 10.66 7.10 19.97
N PRO A 362 10.09 6.74 18.79
CA PRO A 362 10.75 5.91 17.80
C PRO A 362 11.88 6.61 17.05
N MET A 363 12.02 7.92 17.20
CA MET A 363 13.05 8.77 16.57
C MET A 363 13.10 8.59 15.04
N LEU A 364 11.95 8.72 14.37
CA LEU A 364 11.87 8.75 12.91
C LEU A 364 12.32 10.12 12.38
N ARG A 365 12.83 10.16 11.15
CA ARG A 365 13.45 11.36 10.55
C ARG A 365 12.44 12.46 10.21
N GLY A 366 11.35 12.11 9.55
CA GLY A 366 10.33 13.07 9.11
C GLY A 366 9.00 12.39 8.82
N PRO A 367 8.40 11.70 9.83
CA PRO A 367 7.21 10.89 9.62
C PRO A 367 5.95 11.69 9.29
N TYR A 368 5.92 12.98 9.64
CA TYR A 368 4.77 13.85 9.47
C TYR A 368 4.88 14.83 8.27
N ASP A 369 5.93 14.73 7.46
CA ASP A 369 5.98 15.48 6.19
C ASP A 369 5.11 14.75 5.16
N LEU A 370 3.96 15.35 4.82
CA LEU A 370 2.96 14.74 3.94
C LEU A 370 3.37 14.75 2.46
N THR A 371 4.40 15.50 2.10
CA THR A 371 4.82 15.67 0.70
C THR A 371 6.16 15.02 0.38
N SER A 372 6.99 14.82 1.39
CA SER A 372 8.30 14.20 1.27
C SER A 372 8.68 13.46 2.55
N PRO A 373 7.88 12.47 2.96
CA PRO A 373 8.08 11.79 4.23
C PRO A 373 9.39 11.00 4.26
N ASP A 374 10.00 10.96 5.45
CA ASP A 374 11.13 10.08 5.73
C ASP A 374 10.79 9.20 6.94
N PHE A 375 10.28 8.02 6.67
CA PHE A 375 9.84 7.05 7.68
C PHE A 375 10.99 6.29 8.36
N ARG A 376 12.22 6.50 7.89
CA ARG A 376 13.40 5.79 8.40
C ARG A 376 13.74 6.26 9.81
N PRO A 377 14.13 5.35 10.72
CA PRO A 377 14.65 5.74 12.02
C PRO A 377 16.02 6.42 11.91
N LEU A 378 16.34 7.27 12.87
CA LEU A 378 17.69 7.76 13.08
C LEU A 378 18.61 6.59 13.52
N SER A 379 19.92 6.73 13.34
CA SER A 379 20.89 5.68 13.72
C SER A 379 20.90 5.36 15.22
N GLU A 380 20.58 6.35 16.04
CA GLU A 380 20.46 6.23 17.51
C GLU A 380 19.08 5.79 17.99
N SER A 381 18.13 5.61 17.09
CA SER A 381 16.77 5.16 17.41
C SER A 381 16.76 3.80 18.14
N PRO A 382 15.91 3.65 19.17
CA PRO A 382 15.73 2.37 19.86
C PRO A 382 15.23 1.25 18.95
N LEU A 383 14.65 1.57 17.79
CA LEU A 383 14.16 0.61 16.81
C LEU A 383 15.27 -0.20 16.14
N VAL A 384 16.52 0.31 16.16
CA VAL A 384 17.64 -0.25 15.39
C VAL A 384 18.94 -0.38 16.18
N ASN A 385 19.07 0.29 17.34
CA ASN A 385 20.34 0.36 18.09
C ASN A 385 20.57 -0.85 19.02
N GLY A 386 19.63 -1.80 19.08
CA GLY A 386 19.70 -2.99 19.92
C GLY A 386 19.21 -2.79 21.36
N GLU A 387 18.63 -1.63 21.69
CA GLU A 387 18.06 -1.36 23.01
C GLU A 387 16.76 -2.12 23.24
N LEU A 388 15.91 -2.25 22.19
CA LEU A 388 14.68 -3.02 22.24
C LEU A 388 14.87 -4.43 21.69
N ALA A 389 14.11 -5.37 22.21
CA ALA A 389 14.05 -6.72 21.67
C ALA A 389 13.41 -6.70 20.28
N ILE A 390 13.77 -7.65 19.44
CA ILE A 390 13.25 -7.82 18.08
C ILE A 390 12.79 -9.26 17.92
N SER A 391 11.57 -9.47 17.45
CA SER A 391 11.06 -10.78 17.05
C SER A 391 11.58 -11.09 15.64
N LEU A 392 12.43 -12.10 15.52
CA LEU A 392 12.88 -12.54 14.19
C LEU A 392 11.71 -13.22 13.46
N PRO A 393 11.40 -12.79 12.23
CA PRO A 393 10.39 -13.46 11.44
C PRO A 393 10.74 -14.93 11.16
N PRO A 394 9.73 -15.80 10.93
CA PRO A 394 9.96 -17.18 10.53
C PRO A 394 10.73 -17.27 9.20
N ASN A 395 11.57 -18.30 9.07
CA ASN A 395 12.20 -18.62 7.78
C ASN A 395 11.29 -19.60 7.01
N ASP A 396 10.20 -19.10 6.45
CA ASP A 396 9.15 -19.88 5.77
C ASP A 396 9.05 -19.59 4.26
N GLY A 397 9.98 -18.79 3.74
CA GLY A 397 10.03 -18.39 2.32
C GLY A 397 9.24 -17.13 1.98
N PHE A 398 8.43 -16.61 2.92
CA PHE A 398 7.75 -15.32 2.74
C PHE A 398 8.49 -14.19 3.46
N PHE A 399 8.78 -14.35 4.76
CA PHE A 399 9.37 -13.30 5.56
C PHE A 399 10.86 -13.09 5.29
N GLU A 400 11.26 -11.82 5.22
CA GLU A 400 12.66 -11.40 5.19
C GLU A 400 13.25 -11.31 6.62
N PRO A 401 14.53 -11.61 6.84
CA PRO A 401 15.13 -11.68 8.17
C PRO A 401 15.49 -10.29 8.75
N ALA A 402 14.54 -9.35 8.74
CA ALA A 402 14.72 -8.00 9.24
C ALA A 402 15.08 -7.99 10.74
N ARG A 403 16.02 -7.10 11.12
CA ARG A 403 16.54 -6.94 12.49
C ARG A 403 16.30 -5.52 12.98
N PHE A 404 15.08 -5.02 12.78
CA PHE A 404 14.63 -3.71 13.23
C PHE A 404 13.13 -3.74 13.51
N ILE A 405 12.64 -2.75 14.25
CA ILE A 405 11.19 -2.50 14.47
C ILE A 405 10.75 -1.43 13.48
N GLY A 406 9.52 -1.58 12.95
CA GLY A 406 8.94 -0.67 11.95
C GLY A 406 9.03 -1.17 10.52
N GLY A 407 8.35 -0.48 9.60
CA GLY A 407 8.20 -0.87 8.19
C GLY A 407 9.45 -0.67 7.31
N ILE A 408 10.46 0.05 7.80
CA ILE A 408 11.68 0.37 7.05
C ILE A 408 12.89 0.54 7.96
N GLY A 409 14.07 0.14 7.49
CA GLY A 409 15.34 0.33 8.18
C GLY A 409 15.98 1.70 7.96
N THR A 410 17.26 1.86 8.34
CA THR A 410 17.96 3.16 8.32
C THR A 410 18.60 3.52 6.99
N SER A 411 18.70 2.62 6.02
CA SER A 411 19.43 2.83 4.77
C SER A 411 18.90 4.02 3.97
N LEU A 412 19.80 4.78 3.37
CA LEU A 412 19.46 5.90 2.48
C LEU A 412 19.16 5.43 1.06
N ASP A 413 19.91 4.44 0.60
CA ASP A 413 19.88 3.99 -0.79
C ASP A 413 19.03 2.72 -0.93
N ALA A 414 18.43 2.54 -2.10
CA ALA A 414 17.78 1.29 -2.44
C ALA A 414 18.81 0.14 -2.51
N ASN A 415 18.36 -1.04 -2.14
CA ASN A 415 19.10 -2.28 -2.35
C ASN A 415 18.21 -3.26 -3.14
N PRO A 416 18.34 -3.34 -4.46
CA PRO A 416 17.45 -4.16 -5.28
C PRO A 416 17.53 -5.67 -5.02
N ASP A 417 18.68 -6.14 -4.52
CA ASP A 417 18.90 -7.57 -4.27
C ASP A 417 18.35 -8.00 -2.90
N GLU A 418 18.39 -7.10 -1.92
CA GLU A 418 17.86 -7.29 -0.56
C GLU A 418 17.08 -6.02 -0.15
N PRO A 419 15.86 -5.80 -0.67
CA PRO A 419 15.10 -4.56 -0.47
C PRO A 419 14.90 -4.16 0.98
N TYR A 420 14.74 -5.15 1.88
CA TYR A 420 14.56 -4.91 3.32
C TYR A 420 15.79 -4.29 4.00
N LEU A 421 16.98 -4.38 3.41
CA LEU A 421 18.21 -3.72 3.89
C LEU A 421 18.40 -2.33 3.29
N GLY A 422 17.60 -1.98 2.26
CA GLY A 422 17.65 -0.70 1.56
C GLY A 422 16.47 0.22 1.89
N ASN A 423 16.45 1.37 1.22
CA ASN A 423 15.26 2.22 1.15
C ASN A 423 14.35 1.70 0.03
N TRP A 424 13.46 0.78 0.38
CA TRP A 424 12.58 0.10 -0.58
C TRP A 424 11.49 1.01 -1.16
N LEU A 425 11.27 2.20 -0.61
CA LEU A 425 10.34 3.21 -1.14
C LEU A 425 10.93 3.96 -2.34
N GLN A 426 12.25 3.95 -2.49
CA GLN A 426 12.92 4.82 -3.45
C GLN A 426 12.59 4.46 -4.91
N GLY A 427 12.23 5.48 -5.69
CA GLY A 427 12.14 5.44 -7.15
C GLY A 427 10.77 5.07 -7.71
N TRP A 428 9.86 4.50 -6.92
CA TRP A 428 8.56 4.05 -7.40
C TRP A 428 7.35 4.65 -6.67
N THR A 429 7.53 5.15 -5.45
CA THR A 429 6.44 5.75 -4.67
C THR A 429 6.15 7.19 -5.06
N ASN A 430 4.94 7.66 -4.77
CA ASN A 430 4.47 9.03 -4.92
C ASN A 430 3.90 9.52 -3.59
N PHE A 431 4.31 10.70 -3.14
CA PHE A 431 3.79 11.33 -1.93
C PHE A 431 3.21 12.73 -2.22
N SER A 432 3.13 13.13 -3.48
CA SER A 432 2.52 14.40 -3.85
C SER A 432 1.00 14.29 -3.76
N PRO A 433 0.33 15.13 -2.98
CA PRO A 433 -1.13 15.10 -2.85
C PRO A 433 -1.84 15.46 -4.17
N ASN A 434 -1.08 15.97 -5.15
CA ASN A 434 -1.65 16.36 -6.43
C ASN A 434 -0.63 16.50 -7.56
#